data_f69afa7dcc217783b9c979dc2135a67e
#
_entry.id   f69afa7dcc217783b9c979dc2135a67e
#
_cell.length_a   1.000
_cell.length_b   1.000
_cell.length_c   1.000
_cell.angle_alpha   90.00
_cell.angle_beta   90.00
_cell.angle_gamma   90.00
#
_symmetry.space_group_name_H-M   'P 1'
#
loop_
_entity.id
_entity.type
_entity.pdbx_description
1 polymer ?
#
loop_
_entity_poly.entity_id
_entity_poly.type
_entity_poly.pdbx_seq_one_letter_code
_entity_poly.pdbx_strand_id
1 'polypeptide(L)'
;MSLKRKRDQHDNYRGILESVKANEKIVPLRRANKVATPHKPDTAKLARLIAAYAPHDGSFKLRVPGLYASRFSRVNNQCVHALRLPSLCLVAQGVETVIVGPEFYEYDASRMIVFSVALPVAAQITQARHSEPYLALKLDLDPHKITELVQKVYPQGLPPVQERSAVYIAPVDLSILNAATRLMECLAHPRDAELIAPLVVDEIVIRLLRSPMGARIAQMGFAESSVHRIAEAISWLRANFSQPMKVEDLAERVHMSVSSFHEHFKSVTSMSPLRYQKVLRLQEARRLMLSTMMDGTASQRVGYLSASQFSREYSRFFGSAPTKDVARMGQETGVWV
;
A
#
# COMPACT_ATOMS: atom_id res chain seq x y z
N MET A 1 -24.42 -13.13 -27.83
CA MET A 1 -24.46 -11.92 -26.92
C MET A 1 -23.23 -11.72 -26.06
N SER A 2 -22.17 -12.52 -26.20
CA SER A 2 -20.98 -12.55 -25.30
C SER A 2 -19.76 -11.73 -25.78
N LEU A 3 -19.65 -11.42 -27.05
CA LEU A 3 -18.45 -10.74 -27.63
C LEU A 3 -18.50 -9.21 -27.57
N LYS A 4 -19.69 -8.60 -27.44
CA LYS A 4 -19.86 -7.15 -27.33
C LYS A 4 -19.49 -6.62 -25.93
N ARG A 5 -19.75 -7.39 -24.85
CA ARG A 5 -19.38 -7.02 -23.46
C ARG A 5 -17.88 -7.00 -23.18
N LYS A 6 -17.06 -7.75 -23.92
CA LYS A 6 -15.60 -7.75 -23.74
C LYS A 6 -14.92 -6.52 -24.39
N ARG A 7 -15.51 -5.94 -25.45
CA ARG A 7 -15.00 -4.70 -26.05
C ARG A 7 -15.26 -3.47 -25.19
N ASP A 8 -16.45 -3.36 -24.60
CA ASP A 8 -16.81 -2.22 -23.77
C ASP A 8 -16.00 -2.13 -22.47
N GLN A 9 -15.49 -3.23 -21.96
CA GLN A 9 -14.60 -3.26 -20.77
C GLN A 9 -13.16 -2.83 -21.08
N HIS A 10 -12.65 -3.13 -22.27
CA HIS A 10 -11.32 -2.67 -22.72
C HIS A 10 -11.32 -1.17 -23.02
N ASP A 11 -12.41 -0.63 -23.52
CA ASP A 11 -12.56 0.80 -23.82
C ASP A 11 -12.69 1.66 -22.57
N ASN A 12 -13.27 1.13 -21.48
CA ASN A 12 -13.34 1.83 -20.19
C ASN A 12 -11.95 1.92 -19.51
N TYR A 13 -11.09 0.93 -19.69
CA TYR A 13 -9.68 0.96 -19.24
C TYR A 13 -8.84 1.96 -20.04
N ARG A 14 -9.09 2.06 -21.33
CA ARG A 14 -8.49 3.08 -22.21
C ARG A 14 -8.94 4.49 -21.79
N GLY A 15 -10.20 4.69 -21.43
CA GLY A 15 -10.74 5.95 -20.96
C GLY A 15 -10.12 6.43 -19.63
N ILE A 16 -9.82 5.54 -18.68
CA ILE A 16 -9.14 5.88 -17.42
C ILE A 16 -7.67 6.19 -17.71
N LEU A 17 -7.00 5.42 -18.55
CA LEU A 17 -5.65 5.70 -19.01
C LEU A 17 -5.57 6.98 -19.85
N GLU A 18 -6.58 7.28 -20.66
CA GLU A 18 -6.65 8.50 -21.46
C GLU A 18 -7.04 9.73 -20.64
N SER A 19 -7.88 9.60 -19.60
CA SER A 19 -8.18 10.70 -18.68
C SER A 19 -7.01 11.04 -17.74
N VAL A 20 -6.20 10.07 -17.39
CA VAL A 20 -4.91 10.27 -16.70
C VAL A 20 -3.87 10.87 -17.66
N LYS A 21 -3.90 10.49 -18.94
CA LYS A 21 -3.03 11.01 -20.00
C LYS A 21 -3.36 12.44 -20.43
N ALA A 22 -4.64 12.85 -20.35
CA ALA A 22 -5.07 14.15 -20.84
C ALA A 22 -4.75 15.32 -19.89
N ASN A 23 -4.33 15.06 -18.66
CA ASN A 23 -4.15 16.13 -17.65
C ASN A 23 -2.73 16.31 -17.11
N GLU A 24 -1.75 15.47 -17.48
CA GLU A 24 -0.34 15.70 -17.12
C GLU A 24 0.58 15.09 -18.19
N LYS A 25 1.61 15.85 -18.57
CA LYS A 25 2.69 15.36 -19.44
C LYS A 25 3.26 14.08 -18.85
N ILE A 26 3.01 12.97 -19.53
CA ILE A 26 3.59 11.67 -19.19
C ILE A 26 5.09 11.78 -19.34
N VAL A 27 5.80 11.79 -18.23
CA VAL A 27 7.23 11.49 -18.23
C VAL A 27 7.32 10.00 -18.57
N PRO A 28 7.95 9.61 -19.69
CA PRO A 28 8.08 8.19 -20.00
C PRO A 28 8.80 7.51 -18.85
N LEU A 29 8.25 6.37 -18.42
CA LEU A 29 8.91 5.44 -17.49
C LEU A 29 10.42 5.44 -17.78
N ARG A 30 11.24 5.94 -16.86
CA ARG A 30 12.62 5.55 -16.83
C ARG A 30 12.59 4.02 -16.77
N ARG A 31 12.85 3.39 -17.92
CA ARG A 31 13.13 1.96 -17.99
C ARG A 31 14.15 1.72 -16.88
N ALA A 32 13.72 1.02 -15.83
CA ALA A 32 14.67 0.44 -14.91
C ALA A 32 15.71 -0.23 -15.80
N ASN A 33 16.98 0.17 -15.66
CA ASN A 33 18.07 -0.48 -16.35
C ASN A 33 17.78 -1.97 -16.36
N LYS A 34 17.97 -2.63 -17.50
CA LYS A 34 17.98 -4.09 -17.63
C LYS A 34 19.04 -4.62 -16.66
N VAL A 35 18.70 -4.66 -15.38
CA VAL A 35 19.38 -5.50 -14.42
C VAL A 35 19.03 -6.92 -14.85
N ALA A 36 20.05 -7.75 -15.03
CA ALA A 36 19.93 -9.17 -15.32
C ALA A 36 18.72 -9.73 -14.56
N THR A 37 17.88 -10.52 -15.26
CA THR A 37 16.68 -11.13 -14.68
C THR A 37 17.10 -11.77 -13.34
N PRO A 38 16.66 -11.26 -12.19
CA PRO A 38 17.09 -11.82 -10.92
C PRO A 38 16.65 -13.28 -10.88
N HIS A 39 17.53 -14.15 -10.45
CA HIS A 39 17.21 -15.56 -10.24
C HIS A 39 15.98 -15.62 -9.34
N LYS A 40 14.87 -16.21 -9.85
CA LYS A 40 13.63 -16.30 -9.07
C LYS A 40 13.91 -17.13 -7.82
N PRO A 41 13.76 -16.56 -6.61
CA PRO A 41 14.05 -17.28 -5.38
C PRO A 41 13.08 -18.45 -5.21
N ASP A 42 13.51 -19.50 -4.50
CA ASP A 42 12.61 -20.59 -4.10
C ASP A 42 11.68 -20.10 -2.98
N THR A 43 10.45 -19.79 -3.35
CA THR A 43 9.39 -19.33 -2.44
C THR A 43 8.39 -20.44 -2.09
N ALA A 44 8.61 -21.69 -2.53
CA ALA A 44 7.64 -22.78 -2.37
C ALA A 44 7.30 -23.07 -0.91
N LYS A 45 8.28 -22.99 0.00
CA LYS A 45 8.04 -23.18 1.44
C LYS A 45 7.19 -22.05 2.00
N LEU A 46 7.51 -20.79 1.70
CA LEU A 46 6.73 -19.63 2.13
C LEU A 46 5.31 -19.70 1.57
N ALA A 47 5.13 -20.04 0.29
CA ALA A 47 3.83 -20.18 -0.35
C ALA A 47 2.96 -21.21 0.36
N ARG A 48 3.50 -22.38 0.73
CA ARG A 48 2.78 -23.41 1.49
C ARG A 48 2.34 -22.92 2.87
N LEU A 49 3.22 -22.22 3.58
CA LEU A 49 2.91 -21.64 4.88
C LEU A 49 1.82 -20.57 4.77
N ILE A 50 1.92 -19.65 3.80
CA ILE A 50 0.86 -18.65 3.57
C ILE A 50 -0.47 -19.32 3.26
N ALA A 51 -0.50 -20.34 2.40
CA ALA A 51 -1.71 -21.05 2.04
C ALA A 51 -2.36 -21.74 3.25
N ALA A 52 -1.57 -22.24 4.20
CA ALA A 52 -2.08 -22.87 5.44
C ALA A 52 -2.80 -21.85 6.35
N TYR A 53 -2.36 -20.58 6.37
CA TYR A 53 -2.96 -19.50 7.16
C TYR A 53 -3.96 -18.64 6.38
N ALA A 54 -4.10 -18.85 5.08
CA ALA A 54 -5.08 -18.20 4.21
C ALA A 54 -5.91 -19.27 3.48
N PRO A 55 -6.89 -19.90 4.17
CA PRO A 55 -7.59 -21.08 3.68
C PRO A 55 -8.53 -20.78 2.49
N HIS A 56 -8.98 -19.55 2.33
CA HIS A 56 -9.83 -19.08 1.23
C HIS A 56 -9.36 -17.70 0.72
N ASP A 57 -9.97 -17.19 -0.32
CA ASP A 57 -9.65 -15.88 -0.85
C ASP A 57 -9.91 -14.79 0.19
N GLY A 58 -8.92 -13.93 0.44
CA GLY A 58 -8.94 -12.87 1.44
C GLY A 58 -7.58 -12.52 1.98
N SER A 59 -7.56 -11.57 2.91
CA SER A 59 -6.37 -11.16 3.69
C SER A 59 -6.64 -11.43 5.17
N PHE A 60 -5.77 -12.21 5.79
CA PHE A 60 -5.95 -12.74 7.14
C PHE A 60 -4.91 -12.12 8.07
N LYS A 61 -5.39 -11.46 9.11
CA LYS A 61 -4.54 -11.02 10.22
C LYS A 61 -4.06 -12.25 10.99
N LEU A 62 -2.76 -12.36 11.16
CA LEU A 62 -2.15 -13.48 11.86
C LEU A 62 -1.94 -13.16 13.34
N ARG A 63 -1.50 -14.15 14.12
CA ARG A 63 -1.26 -14.01 15.56
C ARG A 63 -0.18 -12.98 15.89
N VAL A 64 0.86 -12.88 15.07
CA VAL A 64 1.90 -11.87 15.21
C VAL A 64 1.34 -10.51 14.82
N PRO A 65 1.41 -9.48 15.68
CA PRO A 65 0.91 -8.15 15.37
C PRO A 65 1.52 -7.58 14.07
N GLY A 66 0.68 -7.02 13.23
CA GLY A 66 1.12 -6.44 11.94
C GLY A 66 1.42 -7.45 10.84
N LEU A 67 1.27 -8.75 11.09
CA LEU A 67 1.51 -9.78 10.08
C LEU A 67 0.19 -10.24 9.44
N TYR A 68 0.18 -10.30 8.10
CA TYR A 68 -0.99 -10.71 7.32
C TYR A 68 -0.59 -11.69 6.21
N ALA A 69 -1.40 -12.73 6.04
CA ALA A 69 -1.34 -13.64 4.91
C ALA A 69 -2.49 -13.34 3.94
N SER A 70 -2.21 -13.27 2.66
CA SER A 70 -3.22 -13.00 1.63
C SER A 70 -3.24 -14.10 0.58
N ARG A 71 -4.45 -14.51 0.18
CA ARG A 71 -4.69 -15.46 -0.90
C ARG A 71 -5.78 -14.95 -1.81
N PHE A 72 -5.58 -15.08 -3.12
CA PHE A 72 -6.61 -14.80 -4.12
C PHE A 72 -6.46 -15.77 -5.30
N SER A 73 -7.51 -16.51 -5.60
CA SER A 73 -7.54 -17.56 -6.63
C SER A 73 -7.86 -17.06 -8.03
N ARG A 74 -8.14 -15.76 -8.17
CA ARG A 74 -8.52 -15.14 -9.44
C ARG A 74 -7.89 -13.76 -9.58
N VAL A 75 -7.60 -13.38 -10.81
CA VAL A 75 -7.28 -11.99 -11.13
C VAL A 75 -8.51 -11.10 -10.87
N ASN A 76 -8.29 -9.95 -10.30
CA ASN A 76 -9.36 -8.97 -10.17
C ASN A 76 -9.37 -8.06 -11.39
N ASN A 77 -10.54 -7.95 -12.02
CA ASN A 77 -10.71 -7.11 -13.21
C ASN A 77 -10.75 -5.60 -12.87
N GLN A 78 -10.77 -5.26 -11.59
CA GLN A 78 -10.81 -3.88 -11.11
C GLN A 78 -9.78 -3.68 -10.00
N CYS A 79 -9.21 -2.46 -9.96
CA CYS A 79 -8.33 -2.09 -8.87
C CYS A 79 -9.10 -2.00 -7.54
N VAL A 80 -8.50 -2.56 -6.51
CA VAL A 80 -8.96 -2.40 -5.14
C VAL A 80 -8.29 -1.18 -4.53
N HIS A 81 -9.10 -0.21 -4.17
CA HIS A 81 -8.61 1.00 -3.50
C HIS A 81 -8.49 0.76 -2.01
N ALA A 82 -7.30 0.93 -1.47
CA ALA A 82 -7.01 0.72 -0.05
C ALA A 82 -6.02 1.76 0.47
N LEU A 83 -6.02 1.95 1.79
CA LEU A 83 -4.95 2.67 2.47
C LEU A 83 -3.87 1.66 2.89
N ARG A 84 -2.73 1.69 2.23
CA ARG A 84 -1.59 0.85 2.58
C ARG A 84 -0.77 1.54 3.66
N LEU A 85 -0.68 0.92 4.84
CA LEU A 85 0.17 1.39 5.94
C LEU A 85 1.65 1.11 5.65
N PRO A 86 2.58 1.75 6.40
CA PRO A 86 3.99 1.39 6.34
C PRO A 86 4.16 -0.12 6.46
N SER A 87 4.74 -0.76 5.46
CA SER A 87 4.79 -2.23 5.41
C SER A 87 5.80 -2.75 4.41
N LEU A 88 6.32 -3.95 4.69
CA LEU A 88 7.00 -4.82 3.73
C LEU A 88 5.96 -5.79 3.15
N CYS A 89 5.94 -5.93 1.82
CA CYS A 89 5.16 -6.96 1.15
C CYS A 89 6.06 -7.89 0.33
N LEU A 90 5.86 -9.19 0.51
CA LEU A 90 6.53 -10.28 -0.18
C LEU A 90 5.48 -11.13 -0.89
N VAL A 91 5.64 -11.31 -2.18
CA VAL A 91 4.80 -12.23 -2.96
C VAL A 91 5.53 -13.57 -3.03
N ALA A 92 4.86 -14.63 -2.59
CA ALA A 92 5.38 -15.98 -2.71
C ALA A 92 4.93 -16.65 -4.03
N GLN A 93 3.76 -16.25 -4.55
CA GLN A 93 3.18 -16.79 -5.79
C GLN A 93 2.23 -15.78 -6.42
N GLY A 94 2.23 -15.69 -7.76
CA GLY A 94 1.41 -14.74 -8.51
C GLY A 94 2.08 -13.38 -8.70
N VAL A 95 1.29 -12.38 -9.12
CA VAL A 95 1.76 -11.01 -9.41
C VAL A 95 0.72 -10.00 -8.94
N GLU A 96 1.18 -8.94 -8.29
CA GLU A 96 0.36 -7.77 -7.93
C GLU A 96 0.92 -6.51 -8.57
N THR A 97 0.03 -5.65 -9.04
CA THR A 97 0.34 -4.29 -9.44
C THR A 97 -0.26 -3.31 -8.46
N VAL A 98 0.53 -2.35 -7.99
CA VAL A 98 0.09 -1.27 -7.13
C VAL A 98 0.29 0.06 -7.84
N ILE A 99 -0.72 0.92 -7.75
CA ILE A 99 -0.74 2.26 -8.36
C ILE A 99 -0.78 3.29 -7.25
N VAL A 100 0.18 4.22 -7.28
CA VAL A 100 0.29 5.35 -6.34
C VAL A 100 0.41 6.65 -7.14
N GLY A 101 -0.65 7.45 -7.17
CA GLY A 101 -0.69 8.62 -8.03
C GLY A 101 -0.53 8.23 -9.51
N PRO A 102 0.51 8.75 -10.21
CA PRO A 102 0.80 8.39 -11.59
C PRO A 102 1.74 7.18 -11.73
N GLU A 103 2.23 6.60 -10.65
CA GLU A 103 3.26 5.57 -10.65
C GLU A 103 2.67 4.17 -10.53
N PHE A 104 3.27 3.21 -11.25
CA PHE A 104 2.89 1.82 -11.29
C PHE A 104 4.04 0.95 -10.80
N TYR A 105 3.73 0.05 -9.87
CA TYR A 105 4.68 -0.88 -9.28
C TYR A 105 4.16 -2.30 -9.47
N GLU A 106 4.81 -3.08 -10.35
CA GLU A 106 4.53 -4.50 -10.52
C GLU A 106 5.57 -5.31 -9.78
N TYR A 107 5.14 -6.27 -8.97
CA TYR A 107 6.03 -7.14 -8.24
C TYR A 107 5.46 -8.55 -8.08
N ASP A 108 6.39 -9.49 -8.09
CA ASP A 108 6.19 -10.92 -8.00
C ASP A 108 7.15 -11.54 -6.96
N ALA A 109 7.32 -12.86 -6.99
CA ALA A 109 8.24 -13.56 -6.09
C ALA A 109 9.71 -13.14 -6.21
N SER A 110 10.11 -12.44 -7.27
CA SER A 110 11.49 -11.96 -7.47
C SER A 110 11.75 -10.59 -6.85
N ARG A 111 10.69 -9.86 -6.43
CA ARG A 111 10.78 -8.49 -5.94
C ARG A 111 10.00 -8.31 -4.65
N MET A 112 10.53 -7.52 -3.75
CA MET A 112 9.83 -7.04 -2.56
C MET A 112 9.46 -5.56 -2.73
N ILE A 113 8.37 -5.13 -2.12
CA ILE A 113 7.94 -3.73 -2.08
C ILE A 113 7.81 -3.26 -0.63
N VAL A 114 8.28 -2.05 -0.36
CA VAL A 114 8.19 -1.41 0.95
C VAL A 114 7.46 -0.08 0.80
N PHE A 115 6.51 0.15 1.69
CA PHE A 115 5.83 1.43 1.87
C PHE A 115 6.35 2.08 3.15
N SER A 116 6.88 3.31 3.08
CA SER A 116 7.45 4.00 4.23
C SER A 116 6.47 4.91 4.97
N VAL A 117 5.37 5.29 4.32
CA VAL A 117 4.28 6.06 4.94
C VAL A 117 2.94 5.46 4.54
N ALA A 118 1.86 5.86 5.22
CA ALA A 118 0.53 5.44 4.81
C ALA A 118 0.17 6.09 3.45
N LEU A 119 -0.20 5.28 2.47
CA LEU A 119 -0.53 5.74 1.11
C LEU A 119 -1.88 5.21 0.64
N PRO A 120 -2.74 6.06 0.09
CA PRO A 120 -3.85 5.60 -0.72
C PRO A 120 -3.32 4.95 -1.99
N VAL A 121 -3.65 3.69 -2.18
CA VAL A 121 -3.21 2.91 -3.34
C VAL A 121 -4.42 2.33 -4.08
N ALA A 122 -4.23 2.00 -5.36
CA ALA A 122 -5.09 1.11 -6.09
C ALA A 122 -4.27 -0.16 -6.40
N ALA A 123 -4.72 -1.32 -5.93
CA ALA A 123 -4.02 -2.58 -6.09
C ALA A 123 -4.80 -3.54 -6.99
N GLN A 124 -4.10 -4.30 -7.80
CA GLN A 124 -4.69 -5.29 -8.70
C GLN A 124 -3.83 -6.54 -8.73
N ILE A 125 -4.45 -7.69 -8.52
CA ILE A 125 -3.80 -8.96 -8.78
C ILE A 125 -3.90 -9.23 -10.27
N THR A 126 -2.75 -9.30 -10.93
CA THR A 126 -2.63 -9.45 -12.39
C THR A 126 -2.32 -10.88 -12.82
N GLN A 127 -1.81 -11.70 -11.89
CA GLN A 127 -1.59 -13.12 -12.13
C GLN A 127 -2.02 -13.95 -10.92
N ALA A 128 -3.10 -14.73 -11.09
CA ALA A 128 -3.59 -15.75 -10.17
C ALA A 128 -4.46 -16.74 -10.93
N ARG A 129 -4.47 -18.00 -10.50
CA ARG A 129 -5.34 -19.08 -10.97
C ARG A 129 -5.81 -19.89 -9.80
N HIS A 130 -6.90 -20.63 -9.96
CA HIS A 130 -7.41 -21.48 -8.88
C HIS A 130 -6.38 -22.54 -8.42
N SER A 131 -5.65 -23.14 -9.37
CA SER A 131 -4.54 -24.07 -9.10
C SER A 131 -3.25 -23.40 -8.61
N GLU A 132 -3.07 -22.11 -8.93
CA GLU A 132 -1.92 -21.31 -8.57
C GLU A 132 -2.39 -19.94 -8.07
N PRO A 133 -2.95 -19.85 -6.83
CA PRO A 133 -3.46 -18.59 -6.31
C PRO A 133 -2.33 -17.58 -6.08
N TYR A 134 -2.67 -16.30 -6.12
CA TYR A 134 -1.80 -15.28 -5.57
C TYR A 134 -1.65 -15.51 -4.07
N LEU A 135 -0.41 -15.54 -3.58
CA LEU A 135 -0.06 -15.73 -2.18
C LEU A 135 0.97 -14.69 -1.77
N ALA A 136 0.64 -13.89 -0.76
CA ALA A 136 1.51 -12.82 -0.28
C ALA A 136 1.53 -12.73 1.23
N LEU A 137 2.66 -12.29 1.76
CA LEU A 137 2.89 -11.93 3.14
C LEU A 137 3.07 -10.43 3.24
N LYS A 138 2.34 -9.79 4.17
CA LYS A 138 2.52 -8.37 4.51
C LYS A 138 2.92 -8.27 5.98
N LEU A 139 3.99 -7.53 6.24
CA LEU A 139 4.44 -7.16 7.58
C LEU A 139 4.38 -5.64 7.73
N ASP A 140 3.55 -5.16 8.66
CA ASP A 140 3.51 -3.74 9.01
C ASP A 140 4.84 -3.35 9.66
N LEU A 141 5.36 -2.19 9.27
CA LEU A 141 6.60 -1.64 9.80
C LEU A 141 6.26 -0.59 10.87
N ASP A 142 6.63 -0.87 12.11
CA ASP A 142 6.47 0.06 13.23
C ASP A 142 7.56 1.14 13.19
N PRO A 143 7.19 2.44 13.02
CA PRO A 143 8.17 3.52 13.02
C PRO A 143 8.99 3.62 14.30
N HIS A 144 8.41 3.30 15.46
CA HIS A 144 9.14 3.30 16.74
C HIS A 144 10.23 2.24 16.76
N LYS A 145 9.90 1.03 16.27
CA LYS A 145 10.89 -0.05 16.15
C LYS A 145 11.99 0.30 15.16
N ILE A 146 11.63 0.94 14.03
CA ILE A 146 12.64 1.42 13.07
C ILE A 146 13.55 2.45 13.73
N THR A 147 13.02 3.41 14.49
CA THR A 147 13.81 4.42 15.21
C THR A 147 14.84 3.76 16.15
N GLU A 148 14.40 2.76 16.92
CA GLU A 148 15.29 1.99 17.82
C GLU A 148 16.43 1.31 17.05
N LEU A 149 16.10 0.65 15.95
CA LEU A 149 17.06 -0.16 15.19
C LEU A 149 17.96 0.71 14.28
N VAL A 150 17.49 1.86 13.81
CA VAL A 150 18.29 2.80 13.04
C VAL A 150 19.54 3.24 13.80
N GLN A 151 19.42 3.54 15.10
CA GLN A 151 20.57 3.95 15.93
C GLN A 151 21.64 2.84 16.01
N LYS A 152 21.22 1.57 15.99
CA LYS A 152 22.13 0.43 16.01
C LYS A 152 22.79 0.16 14.65
N VAL A 153 22.05 0.36 13.56
CA VAL A 153 22.52 0.10 12.18
C VAL A 153 23.34 1.27 11.63
N TYR A 154 23.00 2.49 12.00
CA TYR A 154 23.62 3.73 11.53
C TYR A 154 24.13 4.60 12.71
N PRO A 155 25.08 4.12 13.53
CA PRO A 155 25.54 4.85 14.72
C PRO A 155 26.23 6.17 14.38
N GLN A 156 26.72 6.33 13.14
CA GLN A 156 27.39 7.54 12.65
C GLN A 156 26.43 8.48 11.87
N GLY A 157 25.12 8.22 11.91
CA GLY A 157 24.12 8.96 11.14
C GLY A 157 23.78 8.32 9.80
N LEU A 158 22.70 8.81 9.17
CA LEU A 158 22.19 8.26 7.92
C LEU A 158 23.03 8.73 6.72
N PRO A 159 23.33 7.86 5.77
CA PRO A 159 23.88 8.30 4.49
C PRO A 159 22.89 9.20 3.74
N PRO A 160 23.39 10.13 2.90
CA PRO A 160 22.52 11.03 2.15
C PRO A 160 21.61 10.27 1.19
N VAL A 161 20.33 10.65 1.15
CA VAL A 161 19.31 10.04 0.29
C VAL A 161 18.79 11.07 -0.70
N GLN A 162 18.92 10.81 -1.99
CA GLN A 162 18.45 11.70 -3.05
C GLN A 162 16.98 11.54 -3.41
N GLU A 163 16.47 10.28 -3.39
CA GLU A 163 15.07 10.00 -3.70
C GLU A 163 14.19 10.02 -2.45
N ARG A 164 13.06 10.70 -2.54
CA ARG A 164 12.11 10.90 -1.45
C ARG A 164 10.79 10.14 -1.61
N SER A 165 10.70 9.22 -2.59
CA SER A 165 9.51 8.40 -2.76
C SER A 165 9.22 7.59 -1.49
N ALA A 166 7.94 7.37 -1.17
CA ALA A 166 7.54 6.50 -0.08
C ALA A 166 7.37 5.03 -0.48
N VAL A 167 7.55 4.71 -1.76
CA VAL A 167 7.46 3.34 -2.28
C VAL A 167 8.82 2.91 -2.80
N TYR A 168 9.30 1.79 -2.30
CA TYR A 168 10.58 1.20 -2.67
C TYR A 168 10.35 -0.21 -3.18
N ILE A 169 10.91 -0.52 -4.34
CA ILE A 169 10.90 -1.86 -4.91
C ILE A 169 12.34 -2.33 -5.15
N ALA A 170 12.64 -3.55 -4.75
CA ALA A 170 13.96 -4.15 -4.93
C ALA A 170 13.85 -5.66 -5.18
N PRO A 171 14.90 -6.30 -5.72
CA PRO A 171 14.99 -7.75 -5.71
C PRO A 171 14.81 -8.31 -4.30
N VAL A 172 14.18 -9.47 -4.19
CA VAL A 172 14.03 -10.15 -2.90
C VAL A 172 15.41 -10.56 -2.39
N ASP A 173 15.73 -10.13 -1.16
CA ASP A 173 16.89 -10.60 -0.42
C ASP A 173 16.57 -11.97 0.19
N LEU A 174 17.41 -12.97 -0.10
CA LEU A 174 17.23 -14.35 0.39
C LEU A 174 17.24 -14.42 1.92
N SER A 175 17.99 -13.55 2.58
CA SER A 175 18.03 -13.52 4.04
C SER A 175 16.71 -12.99 4.63
N ILE A 176 16.08 -12.01 3.97
CA ILE A 176 14.74 -11.50 4.33
C ILE A 176 13.68 -12.57 4.06
N LEU A 177 13.76 -13.26 2.91
CA LEU A 177 12.86 -14.35 2.57
C LEU A 177 12.93 -15.49 3.59
N ASN A 178 14.14 -15.89 3.98
CA ASN A 178 14.36 -16.93 4.99
C ASN A 178 13.83 -16.50 6.36
N ALA A 179 14.05 -15.25 6.77
CA ALA A 179 13.51 -14.71 8.01
C ALA A 179 11.97 -14.66 7.98
N ALA A 180 11.36 -14.24 6.87
CA ALA A 180 9.91 -14.25 6.70
C ALA A 180 9.32 -15.66 6.75
N THR A 181 10.03 -16.65 6.20
CA THR A 181 9.64 -18.06 6.28
C THR A 181 9.69 -18.57 7.73
N ARG A 182 10.77 -18.27 8.49
CA ARG A 182 10.85 -18.61 9.93
C ARG A 182 9.78 -17.90 10.75
N LEU A 183 9.45 -16.64 10.42
CA LEU A 183 8.37 -15.92 11.07
C LEU A 183 7.03 -16.64 10.93
N MET A 184 6.75 -17.17 9.74
CA MET A 184 5.54 -17.98 9.50
C MET A 184 5.60 -19.32 10.24
N GLU A 185 6.76 -19.93 10.38
CA GLU A 185 6.94 -21.18 11.14
C GLU A 185 6.68 -20.98 12.65
N CYS A 186 7.06 -19.84 13.22
CA CYS A 186 6.77 -19.51 14.62
C CYS A 186 5.26 -19.54 14.94
N LEU A 187 4.39 -19.35 13.95
CA LEU A 187 2.95 -19.36 14.16
C LEU A 187 2.38 -20.74 14.53
N ALA A 188 3.10 -21.82 14.23
CA ALA A 188 2.68 -23.18 14.56
C ALA A 188 2.65 -23.42 16.08
N HIS A 189 3.48 -22.70 16.84
CA HIS A 189 3.57 -22.84 18.29
C HIS A 189 3.27 -21.51 18.98
N PRO A 190 2.25 -21.44 19.87
CA PRO A 190 1.86 -20.19 20.55
C PRO A 190 3.01 -19.47 21.26
N ARG A 191 3.86 -20.23 21.95
CA ARG A 191 5.04 -19.66 22.67
C ARG A 191 6.09 -19.09 21.72
N ASP A 192 6.32 -19.72 20.57
CA ASP A 192 7.26 -19.21 19.58
C ASP A 192 6.72 -17.94 18.92
N ALA A 193 5.41 -17.90 18.65
CA ALA A 193 4.76 -16.69 18.13
C ALA A 193 4.84 -15.51 19.12
N GLU A 194 4.89 -15.77 20.42
CA GLU A 194 5.01 -14.75 21.46
C GLU A 194 6.45 -14.34 21.73
N LEU A 195 7.38 -15.30 21.82
CA LEU A 195 8.74 -15.04 22.30
C LEU A 195 9.77 -14.94 21.17
N ILE A 196 9.62 -15.72 20.10
CA ILE A 196 10.60 -15.81 19.01
C ILE A 196 10.23 -14.90 17.86
N ALA A 197 8.93 -14.83 17.49
CA ALA A 197 8.52 -14.04 16.34
C ALA A 197 8.92 -12.56 16.44
N PRO A 198 8.85 -11.86 17.59
CA PRO A 198 9.34 -10.48 17.71
C PRO A 198 10.82 -10.33 17.35
N LEU A 199 11.66 -11.29 17.72
CA LEU A 199 13.10 -11.29 17.38
C LEU A 199 13.32 -11.49 15.87
N VAL A 200 12.49 -12.32 15.24
CA VAL A 200 12.56 -12.52 13.78
C VAL A 200 12.06 -11.28 13.04
N VAL A 201 11.06 -10.57 13.57
CA VAL A 201 10.63 -9.27 13.03
C VAL A 201 11.76 -8.25 13.11
N ASP A 202 12.47 -8.18 14.24
CA ASP A 202 13.65 -7.32 14.40
C ASP A 202 14.75 -7.68 13.39
N GLU A 203 15.00 -8.98 13.18
CA GLU A 203 15.93 -9.43 12.14
C GLU A 203 15.52 -8.94 10.74
N ILE A 204 14.24 -9.08 10.37
CA ILE A 204 13.73 -8.60 9.08
C ILE A 204 13.99 -7.10 8.94
N VAL A 205 13.66 -6.30 9.95
CA VAL A 205 13.86 -4.84 9.92
C VAL A 205 15.35 -4.49 9.83
N ILE A 206 16.23 -5.15 10.59
CA ILE A 206 17.68 -4.94 10.51
C ILE A 206 18.20 -5.26 9.09
N ARG A 207 17.77 -6.38 8.50
CA ARG A 207 18.15 -6.75 7.13
C ARG A 207 17.65 -5.74 6.10
N LEU A 208 16.42 -5.23 6.24
CA LEU A 208 15.90 -4.13 5.43
C LEU A 208 16.76 -2.88 5.56
N LEU A 209 17.10 -2.47 6.79
CA LEU A 209 17.96 -1.30 7.05
C LEU A 209 19.37 -1.47 6.47
N ARG A 210 19.87 -2.69 6.37
CA ARG A 210 21.18 -2.99 5.76
C ARG A 210 21.13 -3.27 4.26
N SER A 211 19.93 -3.28 3.66
CA SER A 211 19.74 -3.47 2.22
C SER A 211 20.08 -2.20 1.42
N PRO A 212 20.17 -2.25 0.08
CA PRO A 212 20.37 -1.07 -0.76
C PRO A 212 19.30 0.03 -0.58
N MET A 213 18.11 -0.31 -0.09
CA MET A 213 17.06 0.66 0.24
C MET A 213 17.08 1.09 1.72
N GLY A 214 18.02 0.59 2.52
CA GLY A 214 18.03 0.75 3.97
C GLY A 214 18.08 2.20 4.43
N ALA A 215 18.91 3.04 3.82
CA ALA A 215 18.98 4.46 4.15
C ALA A 215 17.64 5.20 3.91
N ARG A 216 16.86 4.78 2.91
CA ARG A 216 15.52 5.33 2.63
C ARG A 216 14.50 4.87 3.67
N ILE A 217 14.53 3.58 4.05
CA ILE A 217 13.66 3.03 5.09
C ILE A 217 13.98 3.67 6.44
N ALA A 218 15.26 3.87 6.75
CA ALA A 218 15.73 4.50 7.98
C ALA A 218 15.17 5.92 8.18
N GLN A 219 14.82 6.63 7.10
CA GLN A 219 14.18 7.95 7.18
C GLN A 219 12.83 7.94 7.90
N MET A 220 12.15 6.79 7.97
CA MET A 220 10.90 6.65 8.74
C MET A 220 11.11 6.89 10.24
N GLY A 221 12.26 6.46 10.75
CA GLY A 221 12.60 6.58 12.17
C GLY A 221 13.50 7.76 12.51
N PHE A 222 13.83 8.63 11.55
CA PHE A 222 14.73 9.77 11.77
C PHE A 222 13.92 11.07 11.82
N ALA A 223 13.70 11.62 13.03
CA ALA A 223 12.78 12.73 13.27
C ALA A 223 13.06 13.98 12.42
N GLU A 224 14.31 14.25 12.07
CA GLU A 224 14.67 15.39 11.23
C GLU A 224 14.45 15.16 9.74
N SER A 225 14.14 13.93 9.33
CA SER A 225 13.90 13.61 7.92
C SER A 225 12.59 14.20 7.41
N SER A 226 12.58 14.62 6.15
CA SER A 226 11.35 15.06 5.50
C SER A 226 10.30 13.95 5.42
N VAL A 227 10.72 12.68 5.28
CA VAL A 227 9.80 11.52 5.24
C VAL A 227 9.10 11.35 6.57
N HIS A 228 9.80 11.46 7.70
CA HIS A 228 9.22 11.38 9.04
C HIS A 228 8.20 12.50 9.28
N ARG A 229 8.57 13.75 9.01
CA ARG A 229 7.67 14.90 9.12
C ARG A 229 6.42 14.79 8.25
N ILE A 230 6.58 14.29 7.02
CA ILE A 230 5.42 14.00 6.15
C ILE A 230 4.57 12.84 6.71
N ALA A 231 5.17 11.81 7.30
CA ALA A 231 4.44 10.73 7.97
C ALA A 231 3.61 11.24 9.16
N GLU A 232 4.12 12.20 9.94
CA GLU A 232 3.36 12.88 11.00
C GLU A 232 2.17 13.67 10.44
N ALA A 233 2.38 14.45 9.37
CA ALA A 233 1.30 15.16 8.68
C ALA A 233 0.22 14.19 8.15
N ILE A 234 0.63 13.07 7.58
CA ILE A 234 -0.28 12.00 7.12
C ILE A 234 -1.04 11.38 8.30
N SER A 235 -0.38 11.14 9.42
CA SER A 235 -1.02 10.61 10.63
C SER A 235 -2.12 11.56 11.12
N TRP A 236 -1.83 12.84 11.17
CA TRP A 236 -2.82 13.86 11.53
C TRP A 236 -3.98 13.91 10.53
N LEU A 237 -3.68 13.90 9.22
CA LEU A 237 -4.70 13.87 8.16
C LEU A 237 -5.63 12.66 8.30
N ARG A 238 -5.10 11.49 8.63
CA ARG A 238 -5.88 10.28 8.84
C ARG A 238 -6.81 10.36 10.05
N ALA A 239 -6.38 11.03 11.10
CA ALA A 239 -7.21 11.25 12.30
C ALA A 239 -8.28 12.34 12.08
N ASN A 240 -8.04 13.29 11.16
CA ASN A 240 -8.84 14.51 11.00
C ASN A 240 -9.36 14.72 9.56
N PHE A 241 -9.41 13.67 8.72
CA PHE A 241 -9.74 13.80 7.30
C PHE A 241 -11.11 14.43 7.03
N SER A 242 -12.09 14.24 7.92
CA SER A 242 -13.44 14.78 7.77
C SER A 242 -13.54 16.29 8.02
N GLN A 243 -12.57 16.88 8.71
CA GLN A 243 -12.56 18.31 9.06
C GLN A 243 -11.99 19.18 7.93
N PRO A 244 -12.40 20.45 7.83
CA PRO A 244 -11.70 21.41 6.98
C PRO A 244 -10.23 21.49 7.39
N MET A 245 -9.33 21.54 6.41
CA MET A 245 -7.89 21.62 6.62
C MET A 245 -7.32 22.80 5.85
N LYS A 246 -6.48 23.59 6.50
CA LYS A 246 -5.58 24.54 5.87
C LYS A 246 -4.20 23.91 5.74
N VAL A 247 -3.59 24.08 4.60
CA VAL A 247 -2.26 23.50 4.34
C VAL A 247 -1.20 24.19 5.20
N GLU A 248 -1.41 25.47 5.48
CA GLU A 248 -0.57 26.30 6.34
C GLU A 248 -0.47 25.72 7.76
N ASP A 249 -1.62 25.35 8.36
CA ASP A 249 -1.69 24.78 9.71
C ASP A 249 -0.95 23.41 9.77
N LEU A 250 -1.05 22.64 8.68
CA LEU A 250 -0.39 21.35 8.60
C LEU A 250 1.12 21.47 8.41
N ALA A 251 1.57 22.46 7.62
CA ALA A 251 2.99 22.76 7.43
C ALA A 251 3.63 23.24 8.74
N GLU A 252 2.96 24.14 9.48
CA GLU A 252 3.40 24.62 10.79
C GLU A 252 3.56 23.48 11.80
N ARG A 253 2.58 22.58 11.87
CA ARG A 253 2.58 21.41 12.75
C ARG A 253 3.83 20.54 12.59
N VAL A 254 4.34 20.41 11.37
CA VAL A 254 5.52 19.58 11.06
C VAL A 254 6.80 20.42 10.86
N HIS A 255 6.77 21.67 11.33
CA HIS A 255 7.91 22.60 11.28
C HIS A 255 8.51 22.78 9.89
N MET A 256 7.65 22.99 8.89
CA MET A 256 8.02 23.26 7.51
C MET A 256 7.42 24.56 7.00
N SER A 257 8.11 25.25 6.08
CA SER A 257 7.47 26.31 5.28
C SER A 257 6.42 25.68 4.35
N VAL A 258 5.37 26.42 4.00
CA VAL A 258 4.28 25.93 3.12
C VAL A 258 4.84 25.39 1.80
N SER A 259 5.79 26.10 1.18
CA SER A 259 6.41 25.67 -0.08
C SER A 259 7.18 24.37 0.06
N SER A 260 8.03 24.25 1.11
CA SER A 260 8.79 23.04 1.41
C SER A 260 7.85 21.86 1.72
N PHE A 261 6.78 22.12 2.50
CA PHE A 261 5.79 21.11 2.81
C PHE A 261 5.11 20.56 1.55
N HIS A 262 4.65 21.44 0.64
CA HIS A 262 4.04 21.01 -0.62
C HIS A 262 4.99 20.17 -1.47
N GLU A 263 6.24 20.60 -1.61
CA GLU A 263 7.27 19.87 -2.37
C GLU A 263 7.51 18.48 -1.77
N HIS A 264 7.80 18.41 -0.46
CA HIS A 264 8.07 17.15 0.22
C HIS A 264 6.86 16.23 0.26
N PHE A 265 5.67 16.77 0.56
CA PHE A 265 4.45 15.98 0.57
C PHE A 265 4.19 15.33 -0.79
N LYS A 266 4.33 16.10 -1.88
CA LYS A 266 4.16 15.59 -3.25
C LYS A 266 5.26 14.59 -3.63
N SER A 267 6.51 14.84 -3.26
CA SER A 267 7.61 13.91 -3.58
C SER A 267 7.49 12.59 -2.83
N VAL A 268 7.02 12.61 -1.57
CA VAL A 268 6.82 11.40 -0.75
C VAL A 268 5.58 10.62 -1.17
N THR A 269 4.44 11.31 -1.39
CA THR A 269 3.13 10.65 -1.58
C THR A 269 2.67 10.58 -3.03
N SER A 270 3.36 11.25 -3.96
CA SER A 270 2.94 11.48 -5.36
C SER A 270 1.61 12.23 -5.47
N MET A 271 1.17 12.93 -4.39
CA MET A 271 -0.09 13.67 -4.32
C MET A 271 0.08 15.01 -3.61
N SER A 272 -0.78 16.00 -3.91
CA SER A 272 -0.90 17.18 -3.05
C SER A 272 -1.64 16.86 -1.76
N PRO A 273 -1.43 17.62 -0.65
CA PRO A 273 -2.12 17.39 0.63
C PRO A 273 -3.64 17.37 0.51
N LEU A 274 -4.22 18.30 -0.23
CA LEU A 274 -5.67 18.37 -0.47
C LEU A 274 -6.19 17.17 -1.26
N ARG A 275 -5.44 16.70 -2.27
CA ARG A 275 -5.80 15.49 -3.03
C ARG A 275 -5.73 14.26 -2.14
N TYR A 276 -4.72 14.17 -1.29
CA TYR A 276 -4.56 13.08 -0.32
C TYR A 276 -5.77 13.02 0.64
N GLN A 277 -6.14 14.14 1.27
CA GLN A 277 -7.32 14.23 2.13
C GLN A 277 -8.60 13.81 1.39
N LYS A 278 -8.78 14.30 0.15
CA LYS A 278 -9.93 13.91 -0.68
C LYS A 278 -10.01 12.40 -0.90
N VAL A 279 -8.89 11.76 -1.22
CA VAL A 279 -8.84 10.32 -1.43
C VAL A 279 -9.16 9.56 -0.14
N LEU A 280 -8.66 10.00 1.01
CA LEU A 280 -9.04 9.44 2.32
C LEU A 280 -10.55 9.51 2.55
N ARG A 281 -11.17 10.67 2.31
CA ARG A 281 -12.62 10.86 2.43
C ARG A 281 -13.40 9.88 1.56
N LEU A 282 -13.01 9.75 0.30
CA LEU A 282 -13.70 8.87 -0.65
C LEU A 282 -13.53 7.39 -0.28
N GLN A 283 -12.35 6.96 0.12
CA GLN A 283 -12.10 5.58 0.56
C GLN A 283 -12.88 5.27 1.84
N GLU A 284 -12.89 6.16 2.82
CA GLU A 284 -13.64 5.97 4.05
C GLU A 284 -15.16 6.00 3.82
N ALA A 285 -15.67 6.87 2.95
CA ALA A 285 -17.07 6.86 2.55
C ALA A 285 -17.46 5.51 1.95
N ARG A 286 -16.62 4.96 1.05
CA ARG A 286 -16.83 3.62 0.47
C ARG A 286 -16.88 2.53 1.53
N ARG A 287 -15.95 2.55 2.48
CA ARG A 287 -15.91 1.60 3.60
C ARG A 287 -17.18 1.69 4.47
N LEU A 288 -17.61 2.90 4.81
CA LEU A 288 -18.83 3.12 5.58
C LEU A 288 -20.06 2.61 4.84
N MET A 289 -20.21 2.91 3.56
CA MET A 289 -21.33 2.44 2.75
C MET A 289 -21.37 0.91 2.61
N LEU A 290 -20.20 0.25 2.55
CA LEU A 290 -20.13 -1.22 2.51
C LEU A 290 -20.48 -1.85 3.86
N SER A 291 -20.09 -1.21 4.99
CA SER A 291 -20.33 -1.75 6.33
C SER A 291 -21.77 -1.56 6.84
N THR A 292 -22.46 -0.50 6.40
CA THR A 292 -23.78 -0.11 6.91
C THR A 292 -24.94 -0.35 5.92
N MET A 293 -24.67 -1.00 4.79
CA MET A 293 -25.66 -1.24 3.73
C MET A 293 -26.52 0.00 3.40
N MET A 294 -25.88 1.04 2.86
CA MET A 294 -26.52 2.27 2.34
C MET A 294 -27.05 3.25 3.40
N ASP A 295 -26.17 3.78 4.21
CA ASP A 295 -26.48 5.00 4.93
C ASP A 295 -26.18 6.23 4.05
N GLY A 296 -27.22 6.98 3.65
CA GLY A 296 -27.08 8.24 2.88
C GLY A 296 -26.25 9.32 3.60
N THR A 297 -25.90 9.11 4.87
CA THR A 297 -25.11 10.00 5.71
C THR A 297 -23.58 9.84 5.50
N ALA A 298 -23.13 8.82 4.77
CA ALA A 298 -21.69 8.58 4.59
C ALA A 298 -20.93 9.80 4.06
N SER A 299 -21.51 10.55 3.12
CA SER A 299 -20.92 11.78 2.57
C SER A 299 -20.69 12.85 3.64
N GLN A 300 -21.65 13.04 4.56
CA GLN A 300 -21.54 14.01 5.65
C GLN A 300 -20.51 13.58 6.69
N ARG A 301 -20.49 12.29 7.05
CA ARG A 301 -19.52 11.72 8.01
C ARG A 301 -18.07 11.89 7.56
N VAL A 302 -17.83 11.89 6.25
CA VAL A 302 -16.48 12.11 5.71
C VAL A 302 -16.18 13.56 5.37
N GLY A 303 -17.07 14.50 5.74
CA GLY A 303 -16.84 15.94 5.66
C GLY A 303 -17.21 16.59 4.32
N TYR A 304 -18.14 16.00 3.53
CA TYR A 304 -18.75 16.68 2.39
C TYR A 304 -19.99 17.47 2.81
N LEU A 305 -20.04 18.75 2.44
CA LEU A 305 -21.19 19.62 2.68
C LEU A 305 -22.28 19.41 1.62
N SER A 306 -21.93 18.91 0.44
CA SER A 306 -22.84 18.69 -0.68
C SER A 306 -22.81 17.25 -1.16
N ALA A 307 -23.95 16.57 -1.11
CA ALA A 307 -24.10 15.22 -1.65
C ALA A 307 -23.85 15.16 -3.17
N SER A 308 -24.22 16.23 -3.90
CA SER A 308 -23.94 16.32 -5.35
C SER A 308 -22.45 16.44 -5.65
N GLN A 309 -21.69 17.19 -4.84
CA GLN A 309 -20.23 17.26 -4.96
C GLN A 309 -19.62 15.90 -4.67
N PHE A 310 -20.01 15.28 -3.57
CA PHE A 310 -19.55 13.92 -3.20
C PHE A 310 -19.79 12.93 -4.33
N SER A 311 -21.01 12.84 -4.86
CA SER A 311 -21.36 11.87 -5.92
C SER A 311 -20.52 12.07 -7.18
N ARG A 312 -20.28 13.32 -7.59
CA ARG A 312 -19.42 13.64 -8.76
C ARG A 312 -17.96 13.24 -8.52
N GLU A 313 -17.40 13.58 -7.35
CA GLU A 313 -16.02 13.27 -7.02
C GLU A 313 -15.82 11.76 -6.83
N TYR A 314 -16.77 11.09 -6.18
CA TYR A 314 -16.79 9.64 -6.02
C TYR A 314 -16.80 8.92 -7.37
N SER A 315 -17.74 9.31 -8.26
CA SER A 315 -17.85 8.71 -9.60
C SER A 315 -16.59 8.92 -10.44
N ARG A 316 -15.96 10.09 -10.32
CA ARG A 316 -14.69 10.38 -11.01
C ARG A 316 -13.54 9.52 -10.48
N PHE A 317 -13.54 9.24 -9.18
CA PHE A 317 -12.45 8.49 -8.54
C PHE A 317 -12.60 6.98 -8.70
N PHE A 318 -13.81 6.44 -8.50
CA PHE A 318 -14.08 5.00 -8.57
C PHE A 318 -14.67 4.53 -9.91
N GLY A 319 -14.94 5.44 -10.84
CA GLY A 319 -15.53 5.11 -12.15
C GLY A 319 -17.00 4.74 -12.12
N SER A 320 -17.67 4.79 -10.96
CA SER A 320 -19.08 4.43 -10.79
C SER A 320 -19.73 5.26 -9.70
N ALA A 321 -21.05 5.50 -9.83
CA ALA A 321 -21.82 6.20 -8.81
C ALA A 321 -21.79 5.42 -7.47
N PRO A 322 -21.83 6.11 -6.30
CA PRO A 322 -21.69 5.48 -5.00
C PRO A 322 -22.61 4.26 -4.79
N THR A 323 -23.88 4.40 -5.03
CA THR A 323 -24.88 3.32 -4.87
C THR A 323 -24.64 2.12 -5.79
N LYS A 324 -24.25 2.37 -7.05
CA LYS A 324 -23.94 1.31 -8.02
C LYS A 324 -22.65 0.57 -7.65
N ASP A 325 -21.66 1.30 -7.19
CA ASP A 325 -20.37 0.72 -6.77
C ASP A 325 -20.55 -0.20 -5.56
N VAL A 326 -21.25 0.28 -4.53
CA VAL A 326 -21.54 -0.49 -3.33
C VAL A 326 -22.41 -1.72 -3.61
N ALA A 327 -23.47 -1.60 -4.42
CA ALA A 327 -24.30 -2.72 -4.81
C ALA A 327 -23.52 -3.82 -5.54
N ARG A 328 -22.59 -3.42 -6.43
CA ARG A 328 -21.72 -4.35 -7.14
C ARG A 328 -20.75 -5.04 -6.19
N MET A 329 -20.08 -4.29 -5.31
CA MET A 329 -19.14 -4.85 -4.36
C MET A 329 -19.83 -5.75 -3.33
N GLY A 330 -21.05 -5.42 -2.90
CA GLY A 330 -21.84 -6.27 -2.01
C GLY A 330 -22.16 -7.65 -2.60
N GLN A 331 -22.23 -7.74 -3.94
CA GLN A 331 -22.39 -9.03 -4.65
C GLN A 331 -21.06 -9.79 -4.81
N GLU A 332 -19.94 -9.08 -4.80
CA GLU A 332 -18.57 -9.63 -4.93
C GLU A 332 -17.91 -9.90 -3.56
N THR A 333 -18.51 -9.42 -2.45
CA THR A 333 -17.92 -9.43 -1.12
C THR A 333 -18.02 -10.77 -0.40
N GLY A 334 -17.00 -11.60 -0.59
CA GLY A 334 -16.41 -12.43 0.45
C GLY A 334 -14.96 -12.04 0.78
N VAL A 335 -14.40 -10.92 0.25
CA VAL A 335 -12.96 -10.91 -0.02
C VAL A 335 -12.13 -9.71 0.54
N TRP A 336 -12.75 -8.57 0.92
CA TRP A 336 -11.95 -7.37 1.15
C TRP A 336 -12.36 -6.59 2.41
N VAL A 337 -12.08 -7.10 3.59
CA VAL A 337 -12.08 -6.32 4.84
C VAL A 337 -10.70 -6.35 5.49
#